data_4a16413291ee5abea3dffd86769a436e
#
_entry.id   4a16413291ee5abea3dffd86769a436e
#
_cell.length_a   1.000
_cell.length_b   1.000
_cell.length_c   1.000
_cell.angle_alpha   90.00
_cell.angle_beta   90.00
_cell.angle_gamma   90.00
#
_symmetry.space_group_name_H-M   'P 1'
#
loop_
_entity.id
_entity.type
_entity.pdbx_description
1 polymer ?
#
loop_
_entity_poly.entity_id
_entity_poly.type
_entity_poly.pdbx_seq_one_letter_code
_entity_poly.pdbx_strand_id
1 'polypeptide(L)'
;MDDKLLEENIEERNYTQEIFDLIRKTKNSKLLAQTLTNYHDNDIADALTYLSPEERKRLYKAIGIEATSRIFAYLDEDVDKYFAELENENAADILEEMDADDAIDILEGLDEKKAEQIINLIEPEYKSDIQLIQSYNDDEFGSLMTTNYITLEYGIGIKKSIEMLIEEAEENDNIETLYIVKDNEFYGALTLRDLLITKRDEDLDEKIILSYPFVYDKEEITDAAIDTLADYSEDSIPVLNKDTNQILGVITSADIVELINEEEEEEETVALPMQEKKVNYFELIAFVLLLALALNAIFGFVNSYVYLDVAVVLIAIALELYAHFSFSKES
;
A
#
# COMPACT_ATOMS: atom_id res chain seq x y z
N MET A 1 42.50 -7.26 -22.75
CA MET A 1 42.37 -8.65 -22.39
C MET A 1 42.10 -8.64 -20.91
N ASP A 2 40.89 -8.94 -20.56
CA ASP A 2 40.25 -9.35 -19.30
C ASP A 2 39.34 -8.36 -18.52
N ASP A 3 38.59 -7.51 -19.24
CA ASP A 3 37.40 -6.87 -18.62
C ASP A 3 36.12 -7.69 -18.82
N LYS A 4 36.18 -8.83 -19.50
CA LYS A 4 35.03 -9.72 -19.75
C LYS A 4 34.83 -10.84 -18.74
N LEU A 5 35.69 -10.99 -17.75
CA LEU A 5 35.64 -12.06 -16.74
C LEU A 5 35.04 -11.66 -15.39
N LEU A 6 34.60 -10.39 -15.23
CA LEU A 6 33.96 -9.92 -14.02
C LEU A 6 32.42 -9.81 -14.13
N GLU A 7 31.85 -10.11 -15.29
CA GLU A 7 30.39 -10.12 -15.51
C GLU A 7 29.75 -11.52 -15.37
N GLU A 8 30.55 -12.56 -15.07
CA GLU A 8 30.01 -13.91 -14.85
C GLU A 8 29.81 -14.20 -13.36
N ASN A 9 28.54 -14.38 -12.99
CA ASN A 9 28.03 -14.95 -11.74
C ASN A 9 27.95 -14.02 -10.51
N ILE A 10 27.20 -12.93 -10.61
CA ILE A 10 26.26 -12.64 -9.55
C ILE A 10 24.98 -13.42 -9.96
N GLU A 11 24.87 -14.69 -9.64
CA GLU A 11 23.56 -15.35 -9.49
C GLU A 11 22.80 -14.46 -8.50
N GLU A 12 21.77 -13.82 -8.98
CA GLU A 12 20.89 -12.99 -8.16
C GLU A 12 20.34 -13.90 -7.07
N ARG A 13 20.79 -13.67 -5.83
CA ARG A 13 20.48 -14.56 -4.71
C ARG A 13 18.99 -14.48 -4.46
N ASN A 14 18.27 -15.58 -4.67
CA ASN A 14 16.83 -15.65 -4.42
C ASN A 14 16.56 -15.90 -2.94
N TYR A 15 16.41 -14.81 -2.18
CA TYR A 15 16.15 -14.87 -0.74
C TYR A 15 14.83 -15.53 -0.40
N THR A 16 13.77 -15.29 -1.16
CA THR A 16 12.45 -15.93 -0.98
C THR A 16 12.55 -17.45 -0.98
N GLN A 17 13.27 -18.02 -1.97
CA GLN A 17 13.47 -19.48 -2.05
C GLN A 17 14.36 -20.00 -0.93
N GLU A 18 15.38 -19.25 -0.53
CA GLU A 18 16.28 -19.60 0.58
C GLU A 18 15.51 -19.63 1.91
N ILE A 19 14.68 -18.63 2.19
CA ILE A 19 13.83 -18.53 3.37
C ILE A 19 12.81 -19.66 3.40
N PHE A 20 12.13 -19.91 2.28
CA PHE A 20 11.18 -21.02 2.15
C PHE A 20 11.82 -22.37 2.53
N ASP A 21 13.00 -22.64 1.97
CA ASP A 21 13.77 -23.85 2.26
C ASP A 21 14.22 -23.91 3.73
N LEU A 22 14.63 -22.78 4.30
CA LEU A 22 15.04 -22.64 5.69
C LEU A 22 13.89 -22.99 6.64
N ILE A 23 12.72 -22.41 6.40
CA ILE A 23 11.51 -22.67 7.20
C ILE A 23 11.16 -24.17 7.17
N ARG A 24 11.24 -24.81 6.02
CA ARG A 24 10.92 -26.24 5.88
C ARG A 24 11.94 -27.16 6.53
N LYS A 25 13.22 -26.86 6.38
CA LYS A 25 14.31 -27.72 6.83
C LYS A 25 14.61 -27.57 8.33
N THR A 26 14.39 -26.39 8.91
CA THR A 26 14.72 -26.10 10.31
C THR A 26 13.56 -26.46 11.22
N LYS A 27 13.71 -27.53 12.01
CA LYS A 27 12.70 -28.00 12.97
C LYS A 27 12.78 -27.31 14.33
N ASN A 28 13.95 -26.76 14.68
CA ASN A 28 14.16 -26.06 15.95
C ASN A 28 13.66 -24.61 15.82
N SER A 29 12.58 -24.27 16.52
CA SER A 29 11.96 -22.95 16.47
C SER A 29 12.91 -21.81 16.88
N LYS A 30 13.73 -22.03 17.93
CA LYS A 30 14.68 -21.01 18.38
C LYS A 30 15.80 -20.75 17.33
N LEU A 31 16.29 -21.81 16.69
CA LEU A 31 17.28 -21.68 15.62
C LEU A 31 16.65 -21.02 14.39
N LEU A 32 15.40 -21.36 14.05
CA LEU A 32 14.67 -20.76 12.95
C LEU A 32 14.53 -19.27 13.16
N ALA A 33 13.97 -18.83 14.28
CA ALA A 33 13.83 -17.42 14.62
C ALA A 33 15.18 -16.69 14.54
N GLN A 34 16.20 -17.24 15.19
CA GLN A 34 17.54 -16.64 15.23
C GLN A 34 18.20 -16.55 13.84
N THR A 35 17.86 -17.45 12.90
CA THR A 35 18.42 -17.39 11.55
C THR A 35 17.66 -16.40 10.69
N LEU A 36 16.34 -16.28 10.87
CA LEU A 36 15.49 -15.36 10.13
C LEU A 36 15.79 -13.89 10.43
N THR A 37 16.34 -13.54 11.58
CA THR A 37 16.80 -12.16 11.86
C THR A 37 17.91 -11.65 10.93
N ASN A 38 18.47 -12.49 10.07
CA ASN A 38 19.44 -12.08 9.04
C ASN A 38 18.78 -11.77 7.67
N TYR A 39 17.49 -11.88 7.56
CA TYR A 39 16.71 -11.59 6.35
C TYR A 39 15.81 -10.41 6.61
N HIS A 40 15.49 -9.66 5.56
CA HIS A 40 14.54 -8.56 5.63
C HIS A 40 13.12 -9.10 5.79
N ASP A 41 12.27 -8.40 6.53
CA ASP A 41 10.90 -8.83 6.80
C ASP A 41 10.07 -8.95 5.49
N ASN A 42 10.31 -8.07 4.51
CA ASN A 42 9.72 -8.17 3.17
C ASN A 42 10.06 -9.51 2.46
N ASP A 43 11.33 -9.95 2.48
CA ASP A 43 11.71 -11.22 1.87
C ASP A 43 11.03 -12.42 2.57
N ILE A 44 10.73 -12.28 3.87
CA ILE A 44 10.00 -13.29 4.64
C ILE A 44 8.52 -13.25 4.28
N ALA A 45 7.93 -12.07 4.09
CA ALA A 45 6.56 -11.88 3.63
C ALA A 45 6.33 -12.55 2.27
N ASP A 46 7.21 -12.31 1.30
CA ASP A 46 7.20 -12.99 0.01
C ASP A 46 7.18 -14.52 0.15
N ALA A 47 7.98 -15.05 1.07
CA ALA A 47 8.05 -16.49 1.30
C ALA A 47 6.76 -17.08 1.91
N LEU A 48 5.94 -16.29 2.63
CA LEU A 48 4.68 -16.76 3.21
C LEU A 48 3.71 -17.28 2.15
N THR A 49 3.70 -16.67 0.97
CA THR A 49 2.80 -17.04 -0.15
C THR A 49 3.01 -18.49 -0.61
N TYR A 50 4.21 -19.02 -0.44
CA TYR A 50 4.58 -20.39 -0.83
C TYR A 50 4.45 -21.42 0.29
N LEU A 51 4.15 -20.98 1.53
CA LEU A 51 4.01 -21.87 2.69
C LEU A 51 2.59 -22.39 2.84
N SER A 52 2.45 -23.61 3.37
CA SER A 52 1.16 -24.11 3.82
C SER A 52 0.72 -23.43 5.13
N PRO A 53 -0.60 -23.40 5.45
CA PRO A 53 -1.09 -22.85 6.72
C PRO A 53 -0.39 -23.42 7.97
N GLU A 54 -0.04 -24.71 7.96
CA GLU A 54 0.67 -25.37 9.06
C GLU A 54 2.12 -24.88 9.17
N GLU A 55 2.77 -24.61 8.03
CA GLU A 55 4.13 -24.07 8.01
C GLU A 55 4.14 -22.62 8.48
N ARG A 56 3.16 -21.81 8.07
CA ARG A 56 2.98 -20.43 8.56
C ARG A 56 2.72 -20.39 10.06
N LYS A 57 1.76 -21.15 10.59
CA LYS A 57 1.50 -21.25 12.03
C LYS A 57 2.75 -21.62 12.84
N ARG A 58 3.57 -22.53 12.30
CA ARG A 58 4.84 -22.90 12.94
C ARG A 58 5.84 -21.76 12.90
N LEU A 59 5.89 -21.00 11.81
CA LEU A 59 6.74 -19.83 11.64
C LEU A 59 6.34 -18.75 12.66
N TYR A 60 5.08 -18.33 12.69
CA TYR A 60 4.58 -17.29 13.61
C TYR A 60 4.89 -17.65 15.06
N LYS A 61 4.65 -18.90 15.45
CA LYS A 61 5.00 -19.38 16.79
C LYS A 61 6.51 -19.33 17.08
N ALA A 62 7.36 -19.44 16.06
CA ALA A 62 8.81 -19.43 16.23
C ALA A 62 9.36 -18.02 16.37
N ILE A 63 8.87 -17.07 15.57
CA ILE A 63 9.37 -15.69 15.50
C ILE A 63 8.69 -14.76 16.54
N GLY A 64 7.48 -15.09 17.00
CA GLY A 64 6.70 -14.32 17.97
C GLY A 64 5.82 -13.24 17.33
N ILE A 65 5.07 -12.53 18.17
CA ILE A 65 4.05 -11.55 17.78
C ILE A 65 4.67 -10.38 17.02
N GLU A 66 5.57 -9.64 17.65
CA GLU A 66 6.24 -8.45 17.10
C GLU A 66 6.87 -8.70 15.71
N ALA A 67 7.63 -9.79 15.53
CA ALA A 67 8.21 -10.12 14.24
C ALA A 67 7.14 -10.55 13.20
N THR A 68 6.03 -11.13 13.63
CA THR A 68 4.92 -11.48 12.74
C THR A 68 4.19 -10.23 12.27
N SER A 69 3.96 -9.27 13.17
CA SER A 69 3.36 -7.97 12.84
C SER A 69 4.18 -7.25 11.76
N ARG A 70 5.49 -7.05 12.00
CA ARG A 70 6.38 -6.42 11.00
C ARG A 70 6.38 -7.11 9.64
N ILE A 71 6.30 -8.45 9.60
CA ILE A 71 6.24 -9.19 8.34
C ILE A 71 4.88 -8.94 7.64
N PHE A 72 3.81 -8.85 8.40
CA PHE A 72 2.48 -8.63 7.84
C PHE A 72 2.30 -7.23 7.24
N ALA A 73 3.00 -6.22 7.77
CA ALA A 73 3.05 -4.88 7.19
C ALA A 73 3.68 -4.81 5.77
N TYR A 74 4.34 -5.89 5.30
CA TYR A 74 4.85 -6.02 3.93
C TYR A 74 3.97 -6.87 3.02
N LEU A 75 2.76 -7.22 3.44
CA LEU A 75 1.83 -7.99 2.63
C LEU A 75 0.85 -7.04 1.92
N ASP A 76 1.05 -6.79 0.64
CA ASP A 76 0.19 -5.89 -0.15
C ASP A 76 -1.19 -6.51 -0.41
N GLU A 77 -1.28 -7.84 -0.58
CA GLU A 77 -2.53 -8.51 -0.92
C GLU A 77 -2.84 -9.65 0.06
N ASP A 78 -4.14 -9.90 0.26
CA ASP A 78 -4.64 -11.11 0.97
C ASP A 78 -4.25 -11.20 2.47
N VAL A 79 -3.86 -10.10 3.13
CA VAL A 79 -3.48 -10.08 4.57
C VAL A 79 -4.59 -10.67 5.42
N ASP A 80 -5.84 -10.35 5.12
CA ASP A 80 -7.06 -10.87 5.75
C ASP A 80 -7.08 -12.41 5.76
N LYS A 81 -6.59 -13.07 4.71
CA LYS A 81 -6.50 -14.54 4.63
C LYS A 81 -5.52 -15.11 5.65
N TYR A 82 -4.40 -14.44 5.89
CA TYR A 82 -3.41 -14.87 6.89
C TYR A 82 -3.96 -14.68 8.30
N PHE A 83 -4.63 -13.55 8.55
CA PHE A 83 -5.35 -13.31 9.81
C PHE A 83 -6.50 -14.30 10.04
N ALA A 84 -7.20 -14.69 8.98
CA ALA A 84 -8.26 -15.71 9.08
C ALA A 84 -7.73 -17.07 9.57
N GLU A 85 -6.45 -17.38 9.36
CA GLU A 85 -5.80 -18.62 9.81
C GLU A 85 -5.38 -18.58 11.29
N LEU A 86 -5.28 -17.40 11.91
CA LEU A 86 -4.82 -17.23 13.29
C LEU A 86 -5.94 -17.55 14.31
N GLU A 87 -5.53 -17.95 15.51
CA GLU A 87 -6.40 -17.94 16.68
C GLU A 87 -6.68 -16.48 17.08
N ASN A 88 -7.88 -16.18 17.57
CA ASN A 88 -8.30 -14.80 17.79
C ASN A 88 -7.39 -14.04 18.78
N GLU A 89 -6.87 -14.71 19.80
CA GLU A 89 -5.95 -14.13 20.76
C GLU A 89 -4.65 -13.69 20.07
N ASN A 90 -4.04 -14.56 19.25
CA ASN A 90 -2.82 -14.19 18.52
C ASN A 90 -3.08 -13.11 17.46
N ALA A 91 -4.27 -13.11 16.87
CA ALA A 91 -4.64 -12.08 15.90
C ALA A 91 -4.79 -10.70 16.58
N ALA A 92 -5.39 -10.66 17.78
CA ALA A 92 -5.49 -9.43 18.57
C ALA A 92 -4.09 -8.92 18.97
N ASP A 93 -3.25 -9.81 19.54
CA ASP A 93 -1.89 -9.45 19.93
C ASP A 93 -1.05 -8.92 18.75
N ILE A 94 -1.25 -9.46 17.52
CA ILE A 94 -0.54 -9.00 16.31
C ILE A 94 -1.07 -7.64 15.84
N LEU A 95 -2.39 -7.41 15.88
CA LEU A 95 -2.96 -6.12 15.51
C LEU A 95 -2.51 -5.00 16.44
N GLU A 96 -2.37 -5.28 17.73
CA GLU A 96 -1.89 -4.31 18.72
C GLU A 96 -0.44 -3.84 18.50
N GLU A 97 0.35 -4.61 17.73
CA GLU A 97 1.71 -4.27 17.31
C GLU A 97 1.75 -3.60 15.92
N MET A 98 0.59 -3.32 15.29
CA MET A 98 0.49 -2.67 13.99
C MET A 98 0.02 -1.24 14.14
N ASP A 99 0.20 -0.44 13.11
CA ASP A 99 -0.44 0.87 13.05
C ASP A 99 -1.97 0.71 13.02
N ALA A 100 -2.69 1.66 13.60
CA ALA A 100 -4.12 1.45 13.87
C ALA A 100 -4.98 1.54 12.59
N ASP A 101 -4.54 2.28 11.58
CA ASP A 101 -5.12 2.33 10.23
C ASP A 101 -4.96 0.98 9.52
N ASP A 102 -3.75 0.40 9.48
CA ASP A 102 -3.49 -0.95 8.95
C ASP A 102 -4.37 -2.00 9.64
N ALA A 103 -4.50 -1.90 10.96
CA ALA A 103 -5.35 -2.82 11.72
C ALA A 103 -6.84 -2.69 11.36
N ILE A 104 -7.32 -1.50 11.01
CA ILE A 104 -8.68 -1.25 10.55
C ILE A 104 -8.91 -1.95 9.22
N ASP A 105 -8.02 -1.77 8.25
CA ASP A 105 -8.14 -2.37 6.91
C ASP A 105 -8.18 -3.90 7.00
N ILE A 106 -7.32 -4.48 7.83
CA ILE A 106 -7.34 -5.92 8.08
C ILE A 106 -8.68 -6.37 8.71
N LEU A 107 -9.18 -5.64 9.69
CA LEU A 107 -10.45 -5.98 10.35
C LEU A 107 -11.63 -5.88 9.40
N GLU A 108 -11.64 -4.91 8.48
CA GLU A 108 -12.67 -4.74 7.45
C GLU A 108 -12.64 -5.86 6.40
N GLY A 109 -11.47 -6.40 6.08
CA GLY A 109 -11.30 -7.55 5.19
C GLY A 109 -11.75 -8.89 5.80
N LEU A 110 -11.90 -8.99 7.14
CA LEU A 110 -12.28 -10.21 7.82
C LEU A 110 -13.80 -10.45 7.83
N ASP A 111 -14.21 -11.71 8.05
CA ASP A 111 -15.60 -12.03 8.39
C ASP A 111 -16.06 -11.28 9.65
N GLU A 112 -17.22 -10.61 9.59
CA GLU A 112 -17.76 -9.73 10.65
C GLU A 112 -17.69 -10.36 12.05
N LYS A 113 -18.01 -11.65 12.15
CA LYS A 113 -18.01 -12.36 13.43
C LYS A 113 -16.58 -12.56 13.95
N LYS A 114 -15.62 -12.80 13.07
CA LYS A 114 -14.21 -12.95 13.45
C LYS A 114 -13.63 -11.62 13.86
N ALA A 115 -13.87 -10.55 13.09
CA ALA A 115 -13.46 -9.20 13.42
C ALA A 115 -14.01 -8.77 14.80
N GLU A 116 -15.31 -8.98 15.08
CA GLU A 116 -15.91 -8.70 16.39
C GLU A 116 -15.25 -9.48 17.54
N GLN A 117 -14.90 -10.76 17.30
CA GLN A 117 -14.22 -11.57 18.31
C GLN A 117 -12.81 -11.07 18.60
N ILE A 118 -12.07 -10.64 17.59
CA ILE A 118 -10.71 -10.07 17.74
C ILE A 118 -10.80 -8.72 18.46
N ILE A 119 -11.66 -7.79 18.00
CA ILE A 119 -11.86 -6.45 18.61
C ILE A 119 -12.22 -6.57 20.10
N ASN A 120 -12.94 -7.62 20.52
CA ASN A 120 -13.27 -7.82 21.92
C ASN A 120 -12.08 -8.30 22.78
N LEU A 121 -11.00 -8.76 22.17
CA LEU A 121 -9.77 -9.19 22.84
C LEU A 121 -8.72 -8.09 22.90
N ILE A 122 -8.78 -7.12 21.99
CA ILE A 122 -7.90 -5.96 21.91
C ILE A 122 -7.96 -5.12 23.20
N GLU A 123 -6.81 -4.62 23.64
CA GLU A 123 -6.69 -3.76 24.82
C GLU A 123 -7.49 -2.46 24.67
N PRO A 124 -8.04 -1.92 25.77
CA PRO A 124 -8.93 -0.74 25.69
C PRO A 124 -8.29 0.51 25.10
N GLU A 125 -6.99 0.70 25.25
CA GLU A 125 -6.24 1.84 24.75
C GLU A 125 -6.20 1.79 23.22
N TYR A 126 -5.66 0.72 22.65
CA TYR A 126 -5.61 0.51 21.21
C TYR A 126 -7.00 0.48 20.54
N LYS A 127 -7.99 -0.07 21.24
CA LYS A 127 -9.38 -0.02 20.78
C LYS A 127 -9.92 1.40 20.69
N SER A 128 -9.48 2.31 21.57
CA SER A 128 -9.84 3.73 21.49
C SER A 128 -9.25 4.41 20.27
N ASP A 129 -8.06 4.02 19.87
CA ASP A 129 -7.39 4.54 18.67
C ASP A 129 -8.12 4.08 17.40
N ILE A 130 -8.45 2.80 17.28
CA ILE A 130 -9.32 2.28 16.22
C ILE A 130 -10.64 3.06 16.14
N GLN A 131 -11.31 3.29 17.28
CA GLN A 131 -12.58 4.03 17.30
C GLN A 131 -12.43 5.49 16.92
N LEU A 132 -11.31 6.11 17.26
CA LEU A 132 -11.00 7.48 16.86
C LEU A 132 -10.88 7.56 15.34
N ILE A 133 -10.06 6.71 14.74
CA ILE A 133 -9.80 6.69 13.30
C ILE A 133 -11.08 6.36 12.52
N GLN A 134 -11.81 5.32 12.91
CA GLN A 134 -13.12 4.96 12.33
C GLN A 134 -14.22 6.04 12.49
N SER A 135 -13.99 7.09 13.28
CA SER A 135 -14.93 8.20 13.42
C SER A 135 -14.85 9.22 12.28
N TYR A 136 -13.80 9.15 11.48
CA TYR A 136 -13.60 9.98 10.29
C TYR A 136 -14.21 9.32 9.06
N ASN A 137 -14.47 10.12 8.01
CA ASN A 137 -14.85 9.58 6.71
C ASN A 137 -13.59 9.16 5.93
N ASP A 138 -13.72 8.24 5.01
CA ASP A 138 -12.61 7.70 4.22
C ASP A 138 -11.89 8.77 3.36
N ASP A 139 -12.55 9.91 3.11
CA ASP A 139 -12.02 11.06 2.39
C ASP A 139 -11.42 12.15 3.30
N GLU A 140 -11.31 11.93 4.59
CA GLU A 140 -10.73 12.86 5.58
C GLU A 140 -9.34 12.37 6.04
N PHE A 141 -8.35 13.26 6.17
CA PHE A 141 -7.00 12.87 6.63
C PHE A 141 -6.96 12.15 8.00
N GLY A 142 -7.99 12.34 8.81
CA GLY A 142 -8.11 11.62 10.08
C GLY A 142 -8.30 10.10 9.93
N SER A 143 -8.76 9.60 8.77
CA SER A 143 -8.90 8.17 8.50
C SER A 143 -7.57 7.46 8.22
N LEU A 144 -6.56 8.21 7.78
CA LEU A 144 -5.23 7.70 7.40
C LEU A 144 -4.18 7.81 8.52
N MET A 145 -4.55 8.29 9.69
CA MET A 145 -3.57 8.55 10.72
C MET A 145 -3.29 7.33 11.59
N THR A 146 -2.05 7.15 11.97
CA THR A 146 -1.66 6.31 13.11
C THR A 146 -1.49 7.12 14.39
N THR A 147 -1.72 6.51 15.54
CA THR A 147 -1.45 7.12 16.85
C THR A 147 -0.03 6.83 17.36
N ASN A 148 0.77 6.13 16.57
CA ASN A 148 2.14 5.76 16.85
C ASN A 148 3.10 6.91 16.53
N TYR A 149 3.28 7.84 17.49
CA TYR A 149 4.17 9.01 17.35
C TYR A 149 4.67 9.52 18.70
N ILE A 150 5.79 10.24 18.71
CA ILE A 150 6.42 10.75 19.93
C ILE A 150 6.27 12.25 20.03
N THR A 151 5.82 12.74 21.20
CA THR A 151 5.77 14.16 21.54
C THR A 151 6.78 14.54 22.63
N LEU A 152 7.31 15.75 22.51
CA LEU A 152 8.19 16.36 23.51
C LEU A 152 7.65 17.74 23.89
N GLU A 153 7.68 18.06 25.19
CA GLU A 153 7.30 19.37 25.68
C GLU A 153 8.35 20.43 25.32
N TYR A 154 7.92 21.59 24.83
CA TYR A 154 8.79 22.73 24.57
C TYR A 154 9.62 23.10 25.82
N GLY A 155 10.93 23.28 25.65
CA GLY A 155 11.84 23.65 26.74
C GLY A 155 12.27 22.49 27.65
N ILE A 156 11.96 21.24 27.29
CA ILE A 156 12.30 20.07 28.16
C ILE A 156 13.81 19.79 28.26
N GLY A 157 14.60 20.21 27.27
CA GLY A 157 16.05 20.05 27.20
C GLY A 157 16.52 18.65 26.80
N ILE A 158 17.70 18.59 26.17
CA ILE A 158 18.27 17.44 25.49
C ILE A 158 18.24 16.16 26.31
N LYS A 159 18.72 16.23 27.56
CA LYS A 159 18.88 15.02 28.39
C LYS A 159 17.55 14.31 28.60
N LYS A 160 16.51 15.06 28.94
CA LYS A 160 15.19 14.50 29.22
C LYS A 160 14.49 14.07 27.92
N SER A 161 14.72 14.80 26.82
CA SER A 161 14.24 14.38 25.50
C SER A 161 14.78 13.03 25.08
N ILE A 162 16.08 12.77 25.27
CA ILE A 162 16.68 11.48 24.97
C ILE A 162 16.16 10.37 25.91
N GLU A 163 15.96 10.68 27.21
CA GLU A 163 15.38 9.72 28.15
C GLU A 163 13.96 9.33 27.74
N MET A 164 13.12 10.28 27.36
CA MET A 164 11.77 10.02 26.86
C MET A 164 11.78 9.28 25.53
N LEU A 165 12.62 9.68 24.58
CA LEU A 165 12.75 8.96 23.31
C LEU A 165 13.10 7.47 23.51
N ILE A 166 14.01 7.15 24.41
CA ILE A 166 14.40 5.75 24.71
C ILE A 166 13.22 4.98 25.31
N GLU A 167 12.44 5.62 26.17
CA GLU A 167 11.26 5.02 26.79
C GLU A 167 10.15 4.77 25.77
N GLU A 168 9.83 5.78 24.95
CA GLU A 168 8.78 5.73 23.95
C GLU A 168 9.15 4.82 22.75
N ALA A 169 10.43 4.75 22.38
CA ALA A 169 10.90 3.90 21.27
C ALA A 169 10.82 2.39 21.54
N GLU A 170 10.42 1.96 22.74
CA GLU A 170 10.08 0.56 23.00
C GLU A 170 8.67 0.21 22.50
N GLU A 171 7.79 1.22 22.34
CA GLU A 171 6.39 1.05 21.97
C GLU A 171 6.01 1.78 20.66
N ASN A 172 6.91 2.62 20.13
CA ASN A 172 6.68 3.41 18.92
C ASN A 172 7.77 3.16 17.87
N ASP A 173 7.39 2.87 16.65
CA ASP A 173 8.30 2.68 15.52
C ASP A 173 8.57 4.00 14.78
N ASN A 174 7.64 4.98 14.82
CA ASN A 174 7.77 6.31 14.18
C ASN A 174 8.59 7.26 15.05
N ILE A 175 9.90 7.05 15.10
CA ILE A 175 10.83 7.78 15.97
C ILE A 175 11.69 8.83 15.25
N GLU A 176 11.69 8.86 13.92
CA GLU A 176 12.51 9.76 13.10
C GLU A 176 12.12 11.22 13.30
N THR A 177 10.84 11.48 13.53
CA THR A 177 10.27 12.81 13.79
C THR A 177 9.70 12.87 15.19
N LEU A 178 10.14 13.87 15.95
CA LEU A 178 9.67 14.15 17.30
C LEU A 178 8.85 15.44 17.27
N TYR A 179 7.59 15.38 17.67
CA TYR A 179 6.69 16.52 17.63
C TYR A 179 6.79 17.34 18.92
N ILE A 180 7.01 18.62 18.77
CA ILE A 180 7.11 19.53 19.91
C ILE A 180 5.73 20.10 20.21
N VAL A 181 5.29 19.94 21.45
CA VAL A 181 4.05 20.51 21.96
C VAL A 181 4.34 21.62 22.96
N LYS A 182 3.53 22.67 22.90
CA LYS A 182 3.58 23.79 23.81
C LYS A 182 2.17 24.17 24.23
N ASP A 183 1.94 24.21 25.53
CA ASP A 183 0.59 24.45 26.07
C ASP A 183 -0.46 23.47 25.50
N ASN A 184 -0.04 22.24 25.22
CA ASN A 184 -0.82 21.13 24.61
C ASN A 184 -1.24 21.38 23.16
N GLU A 185 -0.61 22.31 22.45
CA GLU A 185 -0.79 22.57 21.02
C GLU A 185 0.48 22.21 20.25
N PHE A 186 0.32 21.80 19.00
CA PHE A 186 1.46 21.57 18.10
C PHE A 186 2.26 22.86 17.93
N TYR A 187 3.56 22.79 18.16
CA TYR A 187 4.47 23.93 18.06
C TYR A 187 5.45 23.81 16.89
N GLY A 188 5.85 22.60 16.55
CA GLY A 188 6.81 22.30 15.49
C GLY A 188 7.33 20.88 15.62
N ALA A 189 8.36 20.54 14.86
CA ALA A 189 8.97 19.21 14.88
C ALA A 189 10.50 19.31 15.02
N LEU A 190 11.09 18.21 15.47
CA LEU A 190 12.52 18.02 15.63
C LEU A 190 12.88 16.65 15.06
N THR A 191 13.92 16.57 14.22
CA THR A 191 14.37 15.28 13.74
C THR A 191 15.16 14.52 14.81
N LEU A 192 15.04 13.20 14.82
CA LEU A 192 15.89 12.33 15.65
C LEU A 192 17.37 12.66 15.47
N ARG A 193 17.78 12.92 14.21
CA ARG A 193 19.16 13.31 13.89
C ARG A 193 19.58 14.58 14.63
N ASP A 194 18.75 15.61 14.64
CA ASP A 194 19.08 16.89 15.30
C ASP A 194 19.13 16.74 16.81
N LEU A 195 18.24 15.93 17.41
CA LEU A 195 18.32 15.58 18.81
C LEU A 195 19.67 14.89 19.15
N LEU A 196 20.09 13.91 18.34
CA LEU A 196 21.31 13.12 18.59
C LEU A 196 22.62 13.91 18.42
N ILE A 197 22.65 14.91 17.50
CA ILE A 197 23.87 15.69 17.25
C ILE A 197 23.95 16.97 18.09
N THR A 198 22.87 17.38 18.73
CA THR A 198 22.84 18.58 19.60
C THR A 198 23.66 18.33 20.87
N LYS A 199 24.58 19.25 21.17
CA LYS A 199 25.43 19.13 22.35
C LYS A 199 24.69 19.56 23.61
N ARG A 200 25.18 19.08 24.77
CA ARG A 200 24.55 19.34 26.08
C ARG A 200 24.45 20.81 26.48
N ASP A 201 25.29 21.67 25.93
CA ASP A 201 25.35 23.11 26.17
C ASP A 201 24.65 23.91 25.09
N GLU A 202 24.09 23.30 24.08
CA GLU A 202 23.27 23.92 23.06
C GLU A 202 21.80 23.89 23.47
N ASP A 203 21.04 24.87 22.99
CA ASP A 203 19.59 24.93 23.21
C ASP A 203 18.89 24.07 22.14
N LEU A 204 18.15 23.05 22.59
CA LEU A 204 17.40 22.19 21.70
C LEU A 204 16.29 22.94 20.98
N ASP A 205 15.72 23.95 21.61
CA ASP A 205 14.62 24.73 21.05
C ASP A 205 15.03 25.50 19.78
N GLU A 206 16.35 25.79 19.61
CA GLU A 206 16.88 26.40 18.38
C GLU A 206 16.86 25.44 17.16
N LYS A 207 16.64 24.14 17.37
CA LYS A 207 16.58 23.14 16.31
C LYS A 207 15.16 22.83 15.85
N ILE A 208 14.16 23.36 16.54
CA ILE A 208 12.75 23.11 16.23
C ILE A 208 12.40 23.73 14.87
N ILE A 209 11.83 22.94 14.00
CA ILE A 209 11.30 23.35 12.69
C ILE A 209 9.88 23.86 12.91
N LEU A 210 9.73 25.19 12.94
CA LEU A 210 8.44 25.84 13.19
C LEU A 210 7.49 25.83 11.98
N SER A 211 8.04 25.65 10.78
CA SER A 211 7.28 25.57 9.53
C SER A 211 7.08 24.14 9.07
N TYR A 212 7.08 23.19 9.99
CA TYR A 212 6.83 21.79 9.69
C TYR A 212 5.41 21.61 9.12
N PRO A 213 5.24 20.84 8.03
CA PRO A 213 3.93 20.62 7.43
C PRO A 213 2.98 19.89 8.39
N PHE A 214 1.70 20.13 8.24
CA PHE A 214 0.64 19.43 8.97
C PHE A 214 -0.65 19.46 8.17
N VAL A 215 -1.58 18.59 8.52
CA VAL A 215 -2.96 18.59 8.00
C VAL A 215 -3.96 18.65 9.17
N TYR A 216 -5.21 18.97 8.85
CA TYR A 216 -6.28 18.88 9.85
C TYR A 216 -7.06 17.58 9.70
N ASP A 217 -7.52 17.07 10.83
CA ASP A 217 -8.27 15.80 10.96
C ASP A 217 -9.45 15.64 9.99
N LYS A 218 -10.18 16.72 9.73
CA LYS A 218 -11.37 16.76 8.85
C LYS A 218 -11.12 17.51 7.54
N GLU A 219 -9.90 17.61 7.14
CA GLU A 219 -9.53 18.13 5.84
C GLU A 219 -9.68 17.00 4.81
N GLU A 220 -10.28 17.34 3.66
CA GLU A 220 -10.52 16.40 2.58
C GLU A 220 -9.19 16.01 1.89
N ILE A 221 -9.01 14.72 1.68
CA ILE A 221 -7.90 14.17 0.89
C ILE A 221 -8.14 14.54 -0.57
N THR A 222 -7.21 15.27 -1.16
CA THR A 222 -7.27 15.69 -2.57
C THR A 222 -5.89 15.51 -3.21
N ASP A 223 -5.85 15.21 -4.52
CA ASP A 223 -4.61 15.08 -5.30
C ASP A 223 -3.64 16.23 -5.03
N ALA A 224 -4.14 17.46 -4.98
CA ALA A 224 -3.32 18.65 -4.70
C ALA A 224 -2.77 18.68 -3.26
N ALA A 225 -3.47 18.11 -2.29
CA ALA A 225 -3.00 17.98 -0.93
C ALA A 225 -1.92 16.89 -0.83
N ILE A 226 -2.15 15.75 -1.46
CA ILE A 226 -1.19 14.63 -1.52
C ILE A 226 0.12 15.09 -2.18
N ASP A 227 0.06 15.72 -3.36
CA ASP A 227 1.22 16.30 -4.05
C ASP A 227 1.99 17.27 -3.14
N THR A 228 1.25 18.12 -2.40
CA THR A 228 1.86 19.08 -1.48
C THR A 228 2.59 18.38 -0.33
N LEU A 229 2.02 17.33 0.24
CA LEU A 229 2.64 16.56 1.32
C LEU A 229 3.88 15.81 0.82
N ALA A 230 3.79 15.18 -0.35
CA ALA A 230 4.90 14.48 -0.99
C ALA A 230 6.10 15.41 -1.28
N ASP A 231 5.85 16.67 -1.65
CA ASP A 231 6.91 17.66 -1.92
C ASP A 231 7.77 17.98 -0.67
N TYR A 232 7.21 17.83 0.55
CA TYR A 232 7.98 18.03 1.78
C TYR A 232 8.96 16.89 2.05
N SER A 233 8.66 15.67 1.62
CA SER A 233 9.52 14.48 1.79
C SER A 233 9.90 14.22 3.26
N GLU A 234 8.96 14.44 4.17
CA GLU A 234 9.12 14.17 5.60
C GLU A 234 8.75 12.71 5.91
N ASP A 235 9.32 12.14 6.96
CA ASP A 235 9.07 10.75 7.36
C ASP A 235 7.61 10.55 7.86
N SER A 236 7.06 11.58 8.49
CA SER A 236 5.65 11.60 8.90
C SER A 236 5.14 13.04 9.05
N ILE A 237 3.82 13.23 8.95
CA ILE A 237 3.15 14.54 8.99
C ILE A 237 2.05 14.51 10.05
N PRO A 238 2.01 15.46 11.00
CA PRO A 238 1.03 15.44 12.09
C PRO A 238 -0.36 15.84 11.60
N VAL A 239 -1.34 15.10 12.08
CA VAL A 239 -2.77 15.37 11.92
C VAL A 239 -3.25 16.15 13.16
N LEU A 240 -3.74 17.34 12.95
CA LEU A 240 -4.13 18.24 14.03
C LEU A 240 -5.65 18.36 14.14
N ASN A 241 -6.14 18.43 15.37
CA ASN A 241 -7.51 18.85 15.61
C ASN A 241 -7.67 20.31 15.18
N LYS A 242 -8.60 20.58 14.28
CA LYS A 242 -8.82 21.90 13.71
C LYS A 242 -9.20 22.99 14.73
N ASP A 243 -9.84 22.61 15.82
CA ASP A 243 -10.34 23.56 16.82
C ASP A 243 -9.32 23.83 17.92
N THR A 244 -8.49 22.84 18.27
CA THR A 244 -7.57 22.89 19.41
C THR A 244 -6.10 22.91 19.04
N ASN A 245 -5.73 22.68 17.77
CA ASN A 245 -4.37 22.46 17.27
C ASN A 245 -3.58 21.39 18.03
N GLN A 246 -4.27 20.47 18.69
CA GLN A 246 -3.65 19.31 19.32
C GLN A 246 -3.34 18.26 18.25
N ILE A 247 -2.23 17.54 18.41
CA ILE A 247 -1.91 16.40 17.56
C ILE A 247 -2.85 15.25 17.94
N LEU A 248 -3.49 14.66 16.96
CA LEU A 248 -4.36 13.49 17.10
C LEU A 248 -3.67 12.22 16.65
N GLY A 249 -2.80 12.31 15.64
CA GLY A 249 -2.06 11.25 15.04
C GLY A 249 -1.05 11.78 14.04
N VAL A 250 -0.46 10.90 13.26
CA VAL A 250 0.44 11.23 12.16
C VAL A 250 0.11 10.37 10.94
N ILE A 251 0.38 10.88 9.76
CA ILE A 251 0.36 10.14 8.49
C ILE A 251 1.82 9.87 8.14
N THR A 252 2.18 8.63 7.85
CA THR A 252 3.55 8.27 7.51
C THR A 252 3.86 8.54 6.04
N SER A 253 5.14 8.56 5.68
CA SER A 253 5.53 8.65 4.28
C SER A 253 5.12 7.41 3.47
N ALA A 254 4.92 6.27 4.12
CA ALA A 254 4.41 5.05 3.48
C ALA A 254 2.96 5.24 3.01
N ASP A 255 2.09 5.76 3.88
CA ASP A 255 0.69 6.04 3.56
C ASP A 255 0.56 7.07 2.43
N ILE A 256 1.41 8.11 2.44
CA ILE A 256 1.43 9.11 1.35
C ILE A 256 1.83 8.46 0.01
N VAL A 257 2.81 7.54 0.01
CA VAL A 257 3.23 6.81 -1.19
C VAL A 257 2.12 5.87 -1.67
N GLU A 258 1.39 5.24 -0.77
CA GLU A 258 0.25 4.38 -1.11
C GLU A 258 -0.85 5.18 -1.80
N LEU A 259 -1.25 6.32 -1.25
CA LEU A 259 -2.21 7.23 -1.88
C LEU A 259 -1.79 7.67 -3.29
N ILE A 260 -0.51 7.99 -3.51
CA ILE A 260 0.01 8.35 -4.84
C ILE A 260 -0.12 7.17 -5.82
N ASN A 261 0.17 5.95 -5.38
CA ASN A 261 0.08 4.77 -6.22
C ASN A 261 -1.38 4.46 -6.58
N GLU A 262 -2.31 4.61 -5.66
CA GLU A 262 -3.75 4.45 -5.90
C GLU A 262 -4.28 5.46 -6.93
N GLU A 263 -3.87 6.73 -6.85
CA GLU A 263 -4.20 7.76 -7.84
C GLU A 263 -3.66 7.40 -9.23
N GLU A 264 -2.40 6.96 -9.33
CA GLU A 264 -1.80 6.54 -10.60
C GLU A 264 -2.54 5.34 -11.20
N GLU A 265 -2.96 4.36 -10.40
CA GLU A 265 -3.74 3.20 -10.85
C GLU A 265 -5.15 3.61 -11.30
N GLU A 266 -5.81 4.52 -10.59
CA GLU A 266 -7.11 5.07 -11.01
C GLU A 266 -6.98 5.86 -12.32
N GLU A 267 -5.96 6.70 -12.49
CA GLU A 267 -5.69 7.41 -13.74
C GLU A 267 -5.37 6.43 -14.89
N GLU A 268 -4.59 5.37 -14.66
CA GLU A 268 -4.33 4.33 -15.67
C GLU A 268 -5.59 3.54 -16.04
N THR A 269 -6.46 3.23 -15.06
CA THR A 269 -7.72 2.54 -15.33
C THR A 269 -8.72 3.41 -16.07
N VAL A 270 -8.75 4.72 -15.81
CA VAL A 270 -9.55 5.71 -16.55
C VAL A 270 -8.90 6.04 -17.89
N ALA A 271 -7.58 6.07 -17.98
CA ALA A 271 -6.79 6.33 -19.17
C ALA A 271 -6.55 5.08 -20.03
N LEU A 272 -6.97 3.88 -19.59
CA LEU A 272 -7.07 2.77 -20.53
C LEU A 272 -7.93 3.26 -21.69
N PRO A 273 -7.33 3.55 -22.86
CA PRO A 273 -8.15 3.83 -24.01
C PRO A 273 -9.06 2.63 -24.07
N MET A 274 -10.40 2.86 -24.16
CA MET A 274 -11.27 1.80 -24.67
C MET A 274 -10.47 1.22 -25.81
N GLN A 275 -9.88 0.01 -25.62
CA GLN A 275 -9.27 -0.67 -26.73
C GLN A 275 -10.38 -0.62 -27.76
N GLU A 276 -10.26 0.32 -28.69
CA GLU A 276 -11.00 0.25 -29.92
C GLU A 276 -10.68 -1.15 -30.39
N LYS A 277 -11.64 -2.05 -30.13
CA LYS A 277 -11.59 -3.41 -30.61
C LYS A 277 -11.40 -3.18 -32.09
N LYS A 278 -10.14 -3.26 -32.58
CA LYS A 278 -9.83 -3.11 -33.98
C LYS A 278 -10.74 -4.12 -34.64
N VAL A 279 -11.89 -3.62 -35.09
CA VAL A 279 -12.86 -4.46 -35.79
C VAL A 279 -12.04 -5.03 -36.91
N ASN A 280 -11.75 -6.32 -36.82
CA ASN A 280 -11.01 -7.00 -37.83
C ASN A 280 -11.93 -6.99 -39.06
N TYR A 281 -11.78 -5.98 -39.90
CA TYR A 281 -12.61 -5.82 -41.09
C TYR A 281 -12.62 -7.09 -41.96
N PHE A 282 -11.58 -7.91 -41.87
CA PHE A 282 -11.52 -9.22 -42.48
C PHE A 282 -12.56 -10.19 -41.91
N GLU A 283 -12.76 -10.17 -40.59
CA GLU A 283 -13.79 -10.96 -39.89
C GLU A 283 -15.19 -10.45 -40.20
N LEU A 284 -15.37 -9.13 -40.25
CA LEU A 284 -16.64 -8.53 -40.62
C LEU A 284 -17.02 -8.87 -42.06
N ILE A 285 -16.08 -8.75 -43.01
CA ILE A 285 -16.29 -9.10 -44.43
C ILE A 285 -16.55 -10.60 -44.56
N ALA A 286 -15.80 -11.45 -43.85
CA ALA A 286 -16.04 -12.89 -43.85
C ALA A 286 -17.41 -13.25 -43.25
N PHE A 287 -17.85 -12.58 -42.19
CA PHE A 287 -19.18 -12.76 -41.61
C PHE A 287 -20.31 -12.36 -42.59
N VAL A 288 -20.17 -11.21 -43.28
CA VAL A 288 -21.15 -10.74 -44.27
C VAL A 288 -21.21 -11.69 -45.46
N LEU A 289 -20.08 -12.21 -45.93
CA LEU A 289 -20.04 -13.21 -47.02
C LEU A 289 -20.67 -14.56 -46.62
N LEU A 290 -20.42 -15.02 -45.38
CA LEU A 290 -21.05 -16.23 -44.85
C LEU A 290 -22.56 -16.05 -44.67
N LEU A 291 -23.01 -14.87 -44.21
CA LEU A 291 -24.41 -14.55 -44.08
C LEU A 291 -25.12 -14.50 -45.44
N ALA A 292 -24.48 -13.93 -46.48
CA ALA A 292 -24.98 -13.92 -47.84
C ALA A 292 -25.10 -15.31 -48.46
N LEU A 293 -24.08 -16.19 -48.21
CA LEU A 293 -24.10 -17.59 -48.62
C LEU A 293 -25.20 -18.40 -47.91
N ALA A 294 -25.40 -18.17 -46.58
CA ALA A 294 -26.44 -18.85 -45.82
C ALA A 294 -27.85 -18.41 -46.29
N LEU A 295 -28.06 -17.14 -46.53
CA LEU A 295 -29.33 -16.62 -47.08
C LEU A 295 -29.64 -17.18 -48.46
N ASN A 296 -28.61 -17.36 -49.31
CA ASN A 296 -28.78 -18.00 -50.60
C ASN A 296 -29.16 -19.51 -50.50
N ALA A 297 -28.54 -20.22 -49.56
CA ALA A 297 -28.87 -21.62 -49.30
C ALA A 297 -30.31 -21.81 -48.80
N ILE A 298 -30.83 -20.84 -48.06
CA ILE A 298 -32.19 -20.88 -47.49
C ILE A 298 -33.25 -20.47 -48.52
N PHE A 299 -32.98 -19.44 -49.32
CA PHE A 299 -34.00 -18.85 -50.22
C PHE A 299 -33.89 -19.29 -51.67
N GLY A 300 -32.83 -19.97 -52.11
CA GLY A 300 -32.71 -20.70 -53.40
C GLY A 300 -32.95 -19.85 -54.70
N PHE A 301 -32.86 -18.50 -54.59
CA PHE A 301 -33.48 -17.60 -55.58
C PHE A 301 -32.54 -16.57 -56.18
N VAL A 302 -31.25 -16.90 -56.48
CA VAL A 302 -30.46 -15.86 -57.14
C VAL A 302 -29.60 -16.41 -58.27
N ASN A 303 -29.80 -15.88 -59.46
CA ASN A 303 -29.03 -16.15 -60.67
C ASN A 303 -27.57 -15.67 -60.46
N SER A 304 -26.57 -16.43 -60.91
CA SER A 304 -25.12 -16.20 -60.67
C SER A 304 -24.63 -14.76 -60.93
N TYR A 305 -25.30 -14.00 -61.77
CA TYR A 305 -24.92 -12.62 -62.11
C TYR A 305 -25.24 -11.61 -61.00
N VAL A 306 -26.28 -11.82 -60.24
CA VAL A 306 -26.67 -10.90 -59.13
C VAL A 306 -25.68 -10.99 -57.95
N TYR A 307 -24.99 -12.14 -57.78
CA TYR A 307 -23.94 -12.24 -56.77
C TYR A 307 -22.70 -11.42 -57.08
N LEU A 308 -22.35 -11.30 -58.35
CA LEU A 308 -21.19 -10.52 -58.77
C LEU A 308 -21.46 -9.03 -58.47
N ASP A 309 -22.68 -8.55 -58.78
CA ASP A 309 -23.07 -7.16 -58.54
C ASP A 309 -23.18 -6.83 -57.06
N VAL A 310 -23.73 -7.73 -56.24
CA VAL A 310 -23.80 -7.54 -54.77
C VAL A 310 -22.40 -7.58 -54.14
N ALA A 311 -21.52 -8.47 -54.59
CA ALA A 311 -20.13 -8.51 -54.08
C ALA A 311 -19.35 -7.26 -54.43
N VAL A 312 -19.52 -6.73 -55.66
CA VAL A 312 -18.87 -5.47 -56.08
C VAL A 312 -19.37 -4.28 -55.26
N VAL A 313 -20.68 -4.18 -54.98
CA VAL A 313 -21.25 -3.13 -54.16
C VAL A 313 -20.74 -3.21 -52.71
N LEU A 314 -20.68 -4.39 -52.12
CA LEU A 314 -20.17 -4.57 -50.76
C LEU A 314 -18.67 -4.26 -50.64
N ILE A 315 -17.86 -4.60 -51.63
CA ILE A 315 -16.44 -4.26 -51.71
C ILE A 315 -16.29 -2.73 -51.85
N ALA A 316 -17.11 -2.05 -52.66
CA ALA A 316 -17.08 -0.63 -52.81
C ALA A 316 -17.44 0.13 -51.48
N ILE A 317 -18.48 -0.35 -50.80
CA ILE A 317 -18.86 0.21 -49.46
C ILE A 317 -17.75 0.01 -48.43
N ALA A 318 -17.10 -1.18 -48.42
CA ALA A 318 -16.00 -1.45 -47.50
C ALA A 318 -14.78 -0.56 -47.79
N LEU A 319 -14.49 -0.28 -49.06
CA LEU A 319 -13.41 0.61 -49.46
C LEU A 319 -13.71 2.09 -49.15
N GLU A 320 -14.95 2.54 -49.30
CA GLU A 320 -15.37 3.91 -48.91
C GLU A 320 -15.32 4.10 -47.40
N LEU A 321 -15.76 3.11 -46.59
CA LEU A 321 -15.66 3.16 -45.16
C LEU A 321 -14.19 3.16 -44.71
N TYR A 322 -13.34 2.35 -45.33
CA TYR A 322 -11.90 2.35 -45.08
C TYR A 322 -11.25 3.70 -45.38
N ALA A 323 -11.59 4.32 -46.52
CA ALA A 323 -11.09 5.65 -46.90
C ALA A 323 -11.56 6.72 -45.90
N HIS A 324 -12.82 6.69 -45.48
CA HIS A 324 -13.38 7.68 -44.56
C HIS A 324 -12.70 7.61 -43.17
N PHE A 325 -12.42 6.40 -42.64
CA PHE A 325 -11.73 6.22 -41.36
C PHE A 325 -10.22 6.44 -41.44
N SER A 326 -9.59 6.21 -42.57
CA SER A 326 -8.17 6.48 -42.78
C SER A 326 -7.84 7.96 -42.85
N PHE A 327 -8.72 8.78 -43.46
CA PHE A 327 -8.55 10.25 -43.55
C PHE A 327 -8.92 10.98 -42.26
N SER A 328 -9.75 10.41 -41.40
CA SER A 328 -10.09 10.99 -40.07
C SER A 328 -8.98 10.92 -39.04
N LYS A 329 -7.86 10.25 -39.34
CA LYS A 329 -6.69 10.12 -38.47
C LYS A 329 -5.54 11.09 -38.76
N GLU A 330 -5.64 11.87 -39.82
CA GLU A 330 -4.60 12.86 -40.22
C GLU A 330 -5.05 14.33 -40.07
N SER A 331 -6.21 14.60 -39.53
CA SER A 331 -6.68 15.91 -39.13
C SER A 331 -6.87 16.02 -37.61
#